data_74f3c6ff937a5a325ffa7b005c3280bc
#
_entry.id   74f3c6ff937a5a325ffa7b005c3280bc
#
_cell.length_a   1.000
_cell.length_b   1.000
_cell.length_c   1.000
_cell.angle_alpha   90.00
_cell.angle_beta   90.00
_cell.angle_gamma   90.00
#
_symmetry.space_group_name_H-M   'P 1'
#
loop_
_entity.id
_entity.type
_entity.pdbx_description
1 polymer ?
#
loop_
_entity_poly.entity_id
_entity_poly.type
_entity_poly.pdbx_seq_one_letter_code
_entity_poly.pdbx_strand_id
1 'polypeptide(L)'
;GRYWSPGVRSGIKPGDPYHLTEYFGPITGIMYAPDLATAIAYQNGTAFGLTAGLHSLDPAEIEFWAERANAGNLYVNRSITGAIVGRQPFGGWKRSAVGPGAKAGGYHYLQVLGTWRRAEVSAPTPADRPCALVEQFVGHIEGLVTRDERAWLLDAVARDAREWDEWFGRSIDV
;
A
#
# COMPACT_ATOMS: atom_id res chain seq x y z
N GLY A 1 -19.80 11.83 37.70
CA GLY A 1 -18.37 11.82 37.31
C GLY A 1 -18.20 11.84 35.83
N ARG A 2 -17.05 12.30 35.32
CA ARG A 2 -16.72 12.39 33.89
C ARG A 2 -15.88 11.20 33.43
N TYR A 3 -15.64 10.23 34.27
CA TYR A 3 -14.78 9.08 33.99
C TYR A 3 -15.62 7.82 33.79
N TRP A 4 -15.27 7.03 32.82
CA TRP A 4 -15.87 5.73 32.50
C TRP A 4 -14.81 4.66 32.64
N SER A 5 -15.17 3.55 33.29
CA SER A 5 -14.32 2.37 33.28
C SER A 5 -14.36 1.68 31.95
N PRO A 6 -13.23 1.09 31.49
CA PRO A 6 -13.23 0.24 30.30
C PRO A 6 -14.27 -0.87 30.39
N GLY A 7 -14.95 -1.14 29.31
CA GLY A 7 -16.01 -2.15 29.26
C GLY A 7 -15.92 -3.04 28.05
N VAL A 8 -16.39 -4.28 28.20
CA VAL A 8 -16.50 -5.27 27.14
C VAL A 8 -17.95 -5.70 27.01
N ARG A 9 -18.48 -5.68 25.79
CA ARG A 9 -19.82 -6.19 25.48
C ARG A 9 -19.69 -7.45 24.61
N SER A 10 -20.24 -8.56 25.09
CA SER A 10 -20.31 -9.82 24.33
C SER A 10 -21.70 -10.05 23.75
N GLY A 11 -21.79 -11.02 22.82
CA GLY A 11 -23.07 -11.42 22.23
C GLY A 11 -23.62 -10.44 21.19
N ILE A 12 -22.81 -9.56 20.65
CA ILE A 12 -23.18 -8.66 19.55
C ILE A 12 -23.40 -9.50 18.29
N LYS A 13 -24.44 -9.17 17.56
CA LYS A 13 -24.77 -9.83 16.29
C LYS A 13 -24.41 -8.95 15.10
N PRO A 14 -24.13 -9.55 13.94
CA PRO A 14 -23.97 -8.79 12.69
C PRO A 14 -25.19 -7.93 12.41
N GLY A 15 -24.95 -6.66 12.09
CA GLY A 15 -26.01 -5.69 11.83
C GLY A 15 -26.57 -4.99 13.07
N ASP A 16 -26.21 -5.39 14.26
CA ASP A 16 -26.64 -4.68 15.49
C ASP A 16 -26.13 -3.22 15.47
N PRO A 17 -26.85 -2.28 16.07
CA PRO A 17 -26.37 -0.91 16.23
C PRO A 17 -24.97 -0.84 16.83
N TYR A 18 -24.65 -1.72 17.76
CA TYR A 18 -23.32 -1.75 18.39
C TYR A 18 -22.21 -2.29 17.46
N HIS A 19 -22.55 -3.09 16.45
CA HIS A 19 -21.64 -3.49 15.38
C HIS A 19 -21.36 -2.35 14.40
N LEU A 20 -22.42 -1.58 14.07
CA LEU A 20 -22.40 -0.62 12.95
C LEU A 20 -22.02 0.80 13.37
N THR A 21 -22.10 1.12 14.68
CA THR A 21 -21.83 2.46 15.19
C THR A 21 -20.43 2.56 15.77
N GLU A 22 -19.69 3.58 15.37
CA GLU A 22 -18.41 3.89 15.96
C GLU A 22 -18.59 4.64 17.27
N TYR A 23 -18.13 4.06 18.38
CA TYR A 23 -18.17 4.67 19.71
C TYR A 23 -16.78 5.14 20.12
N PHE A 24 -16.60 6.44 20.29
CA PHE A 24 -15.36 7.01 20.80
C PHE A 24 -15.31 6.88 22.34
N GLY A 25 -14.84 5.75 22.83
CA GLY A 25 -14.76 5.49 24.28
C GLY A 25 -14.00 4.21 24.59
N PRO A 26 -13.72 3.96 25.88
CA PRO A 26 -12.97 2.78 26.33
C PRO A 26 -13.89 1.54 26.36
N ILE A 27 -14.55 1.24 25.27
CA ILE A 27 -15.46 0.10 25.13
C ILE A 27 -15.12 -0.73 23.91
N THR A 28 -15.27 -2.05 24.02
CA THR A 28 -15.08 -2.97 22.89
C THR A 28 -16.23 -3.97 22.82
N GLY A 29 -16.51 -4.45 21.62
CA GLY A 29 -17.51 -5.47 21.35
C GLY A 29 -16.89 -6.80 20.94
N ILE A 30 -17.48 -7.91 21.37
CA ILE A 30 -17.10 -9.26 20.97
C ILE A 30 -18.25 -9.87 20.17
N MET A 31 -17.92 -10.33 18.97
CA MET A 31 -18.79 -11.10 18.07
C MET A 31 -18.17 -12.48 17.86
N TYR A 32 -19.00 -13.49 17.85
CA TYR A 32 -18.57 -14.86 17.54
C TYR A 32 -18.89 -15.17 16.09
N ALA A 33 -17.93 -15.74 15.40
CA ALA A 33 -18.07 -16.25 14.04
C ALA A 33 -17.68 -17.74 14.01
N PRO A 34 -18.39 -18.59 13.24
CA PRO A 34 -18.10 -20.00 13.17
C PRO A 34 -16.79 -20.34 12.43
N ASP A 35 -16.34 -19.43 11.56
CA ASP A 35 -15.14 -19.58 10.73
C ASP A 35 -14.57 -18.24 10.34
N LEU A 36 -13.36 -18.25 9.76
CA LEU A 36 -12.64 -17.05 9.35
C LEU A 36 -13.37 -16.28 8.24
N ALA A 37 -13.99 -16.97 7.29
CA ALA A 37 -14.69 -16.31 6.19
C ALA A 37 -15.88 -15.48 6.72
N THR A 38 -16.62 -16.04 7.66
CA THR A 38 -17.71 -15.34 8.35
C THR A 38 -17.20 -14.19 9.20
N ALA A 39 -16.08 -14.36 9.91
CA ALA A 39 -15.44 -13.27 10.67
C ALA A 39 -15.05 -12.11 9.77
N ILE A 40 -14.47 -12.38 8.60
CA ILE A 40 -14.13 -11.38 7.58
C ILE A 40 -15.39 -10.67 7.08
N ALA A 41 -16.48 -11.41 6.84
CA ALA A 41 -17.74 -10.81 6.39
C ALA A 41 -18.29 -9.83 7.45
N TYR A 42 -18.22 -10.18 8.73
CA TYR A 42 -18.64 -9.30 9.83
C TYR A 42 -17.72 -8.06 9.92
N GLN A 43 -16.42 -8.26 9.87
CA GLN A 43 -15.42 -7.17 9.86
C GLN A 43 -15.68 -6.20 8.70
N ASN A 44 -15.96 -6.73 7.51
CA ASN A 44 -16.21 -5.94 6.32
C ASN A 44 -17.60 -5.30 6.29
N GLY A 45 -18.53 -5.74 7.12
CA GLY A 45 -19.92 -5.27 7.15
C GLY A 45 -20.12 -3.85 7.67
N THR A 46 -19.08 -3.18 8.17
CA THR A 46 -19.15 -1.80 8.66
C THR A 46 -18.92 -0.79 7.54
N ALA A 47 -19.40 0.45 7.74
CA ALA A 47 -19.17 1.56 6.80
C ALA A 47 -17.74 2.10 6.84
N PHE A 48 -16.95 1.74 7.82
CA PHE A 48 -15.59 2.22 8.06
C PHE A 48 -14.56 1.14 7.75
N GLY A 49 -13.33 1.56 7.44
CA GLY A 49 -12.23 0.64 7.12
C GLY A 49 -10.89 1.35 7.26
N LEU A 50 -10.57 1.85 8.48
CA LEU A 50 -9.29 2.48 8.74
C LEU A 50 -8.21 1.43 8.98
N THR A 51 -8.41 0.60 10.00
CA THR A 51 -7.48 -0.45 10.38
C THR A 51 -8.22 -1.76 10.61
N ALA A 52 -7.55 -2.87 10.33
CA ALA A 52 -8.00 -4.20 10.66
C ALA A 52 -6.82 -5.06 11.12
N GLY A 53 -7.08 -6.07 11.94
CA GLY A 53 -6.05 -6.96 12.46
C GLY A 53 -6.49 -8.42 12.49
N LEU A 54 -5.52 -9.30 12.30
CA LEU A 54 -5.67 -10.75 12.46
C LEU A 54 -4.59 -11.26 13.42
N HIS A 55 -4.97 -12.13 14.32
CA HIS A 55 -4.05 -12.96 15.09
C HIS A 55 -4.19 -14.40 14.64
N SER A 56 -3.20 -14.91 13.92
CA SER A 56 -3.11 -16.30 13.46
C SER A 56 -1.64 -16.69 13.28
N LEU A 57 -1.35 -17.97 13.48
CA LEU A 57 -0.05 -18.57 13.17
C LEU A 57 -0.06 -19.36 11.86
N ASP A 58 -1.23 -19.49 11.22
CA ASP A 58 -1.37 -20.18 9.93
C ASP A 58 -1.17 -19.20 8.77
N PRO A 59 -0.13 -19.37 7.94
CA PRO A 59 0.11 -18.52 6.78
C PRO A 59 -1.06 -18.51 5.78
N ALA A 60 -1.78 -19.62 5.62
CA ALA A 60 -2.91 -19.69 4.70
C ALA A 60 -4.11 -18.86 5.19
N GLU A 61 -4.38 -18.85 6.49
CA GLU A 61 -5.38 -17.95 7.08
C GLU A 61 -4.98 -16.47 6.93
N ILE A 62 -3.69 -16.16 7.11
CA ILE A 62 -3.19 -14.79 6.98
C ILE A 62 -3.37 -14.30 5.54
N GLU A 63 -2.98 -15.10 4.54
CA GLU A 63 -3.14 -14.78 3.13
C GLU A 63 -4.63 -14.63 2.76
N PHE A 64 -5.44 -15.60 3.15
CA PHE A 64 -6.89 -15.58 2.92
C PHE A 64 -7.56 -14.33 3.48
N TRP A 65 -7.18 -13.92 4.69
CA TRP A 65 -7.69 -12.72 5.31
C TRP A 65 -7.18 -11.45 4.64
N ALA A 66 -5.87 -11.37 4.35
CA ALA A 66 -5.25 -10.17 3.77
C ALA A 66 -5.84 -9.80 2.40
N GLU A 67 -6.18 -10.80 1.59
CA GLU A 67 -6.83 -10.60 0.29
C GLU A 67 -8.26 -10.08 0.39
N ARG A 68 -8.94 -10.32 1.52
CA ARG A 68 -10.39 -10.09 1.66
C ARG A 68 -10.76 -9.01 2.66
N ALA A 69 -9.84 -8.65 3.55
CA ALA A 69 -10.07 -7.59 4.55
C ALA A 69 -10.22 -6.23 3.88
N ASN A 70 -11.35 -5.57 4.14
CA ASN A 70 -11.70 -4.30 3.50
C ASN A 70 -11.37 -3.11 4.42
N ALA A 71 -10.08 -2.93 4.69
CA ALA A 71 -9.54 -1.82 5.47
C ALA A 71 -8.22 -1.31 4.86
N GLY A 72 -7.95 -0.04 5.07
CA GLY A 72 -6.78 0.60 4.47
C GLY A 72 -5.45 0.15 5.07
N ASN A 73 -5.42 -0.23 6.34
CA ASN A 73 -4.22 -0.71 7.01
C ASN A 73 -4.48 -2.05 7.69
N LEU A 74 -3.70 -3.05 7.33
CA LEU A 74 -3.82 -4.41 7.83
C LEU A 74 -2.66 -4.74 8.75
N TYR A 75 -2.96 -5.39 9.86
CA TYR A 75 -1.97 -5.78 10.87
C TYR A 75 -2.11 -7.27 11.23
N VAL A 76 -0.99 -7.97 11.29
CA VAL A 76 -0.95 -9.38 11.64
C VAL A 76 -0.14 -9.56 12.91
N ASN A 77 -0.70 -10.27 13.89
CA ASN A 77 -0.06 -10.63 15.16
C ASN A 77 0.49 -9.43 15.96
N ARG A 78 -0.19 -8.28 15.86
CA ARG A 78 0.15 -7.07 16.62
C ARG A 78 -1.09 -6.21 16.83
N SER A 79 -0.95 -5.19 17.69
CA SER A 79 -1.97 -4.15 17.86
C SER A 79 -2.25 -3.42 16.53
N ILE A 80 -3.52 -3.09 16.30
CA ILE A 80 -3.98 -2.31 15.15
C ILE A 80 -3.78 -0.80 15.33
N THR A 81 -3.14 -0.38 16.40
CA THR A 81 -2.82 1.02 16.73
C THR A 81 -1.34 1.31 16.49
N GLY A 82 -0.95 2.58 16.57
CA GLY A 82 0.45 2.98 16.55
C GLY A 82 1.07 3.05 15.16
N ALA A 83 0.35 3.60 14.19
CA ALA A 83 0.94 3.99 12.90
C ALA A 83 2.03 5.03 13.14
N ILE A 84 3.18 4.85 12.49
CA ILE A 84 4.34 5.73 12.61
C ILE A 84 4.65 6.33 11.24
N VAL A 85 4.71 7.65 11.19
CA VAL A 85 5.08 8.40 9.98
C VAL A 85 6.44 7.93 9.46
N GLY A 86 6.55 7.71 8.15
CA GLY A 86 7.77 7.24 7.49
C GLY A 86 8.03 5.73 7.59
N ARG A 87 7.29 4.98 8.41
CA ARG A 87 7.41 3.52 8.47
C ARG A 87 6.38 2.79 7.62
N GLN A 88 5.18 3.35 7.54
CA GLN A 88 4.13 2.83 6.67
C GLN A 88 3.22 3.96 6.22
N PRO A 89 2.73 3.95 4.99
CA PRO A 89 1.64 4.82 4.56
C PRO A 89 0.38 4.51 5.37
N PHE A 90 -0.30 5.55 5.87
CA PHE A 90 -1.48 5.39 6.70
C PHE A 90 -2.70 6.09 6.11
N GLY A 91 -3.76 5.36 5.91
CA GLY A 91 -5.03 5.87 5.39
C GLY A 91 -6.08 4.78 5.29
N GLY A 92 -7.35 5.16 5.43
CA GLY A 92 -8.47 4.26 5.43
C GLY A 92 -9.06 4.01 4.05
N TRP A 93 -10.00 3.08 4.01
CA TRP A 93 -10.92 2.82 2.92
C TRP A 93 -12.35 3.14 3.36
N LYS A 94 -13.31 3.02 2.48
CA LYS A 94 -14.73 3.30 2.72
C LYS A 94 -14.90 4.72 3.30
N ARG A 95 -15.74 4.92 4.32
CA ARG A 95 -15.92 6.21 4.99
C ARG A 95 -14.74 6.65 5.87
N SER A 96 -13.72 5.81 6.01
CA SER A 96 -12.45 6.18 6.66
C SER A 96 -11.44 6.79 5.70
N ALA A 97 -11.84 7.13 4.49
CA ALA A 97 -11.02 7.80 3.50
C ALA A 97 -11.65 9.14 3.09
N VAL A 98 -10.81 10.07 2.66
CA VAL A 98 -11.20 11.33 2.03
C VAL A 98 -10.64 11.35 0.61
N GLY A 99 -11.47 11.71 -0.37
CA GLY A 99 -11.09 11.73 -1.78
C GLY A 99 -10.76 10.31 -2.30
N PRO A 100 -9.76 10.16 -3.16
CA PRO A 100 -9.43 8.89 -3.81
C PRO A 100 -8.73 7.87 -2.91
N GLY A 101 -8.67 8.09 -1.58
CA GLY A 101 -8.09 7.14 -0.64
C GLY A 101 -6.56 7.15 -0.59
N ALA A 102 -5.92 8.28 -0.87
CA ALA A 102 -4.48 8.41 -0.70
C ALA A 102 -4.05 8.20 0.74
N LYS A 103 -2.90 7.54 0.91
CA LYS A 103 -2.34 7.25 2.22
C LYS A 103 -1.27 8.26 2.58
N ALA A 104 -1.39 8.90 3.74
CA ALA A 104 -0.40 9.81 4.28
C ALA A 104 0.97 9.13 4.41
N GLY A 105 2.02 9.79 3.95
CA GLY A 105 3.37 9.23 3.90
C GLY A 105 3.59 8.17 2.80
N GLY A 106 2.63 7.97 1.90
CA GLY A 106 2.77 7.10 0.73
C GLY A 106 3.51 7.79 -0.42
N TYR A 107 4.23 7.02 -1.23
CA TYR A 107 4.97 7.51 -2.39
C TYR A 107 4.09 8.28 -3.39
N HIS A 108 2.82 7.93 -3.48
CA HIS A 108 1.88 8.54 -4.40
C HIS A 108 1.00 9.62 -3.76
N TYR A 109 1.32 10.07 -2.54
CA TYR A 109 0.49 11.04 -1.83
C TYR A 109 0.32 12.36 -2.59
N LEU A 110 1.37 12.83 -3.24
CA LEU A 110 1.33 14.07 -4.03
C LEU A 110 0.42 13.98 -5.25
N GLN A 111 0.17 12.77 -5.76
CA GLN A 111 -0.67 12.58 -6.95
C GLN A 111 -2.12 13.05 -6.75
N VAL A 112 -2.61 13.05 -5.52
CA VAL A 112 -3.99 13.48 -5.21
C VAL A 112 -4.14 14.97 -4.99
N LEU A 113 -3.04 15.70 -4.93
CA LEU A 113 -3.04 17.15 -4.69
C LEU A 113 -3.15 17.99 -5.97
N GLY A 114 -3.21 17.36 -7.13
CA GLY A 114 -3.24 18.04 -8.41
C GLY A 114 -3.98 17.29 -9.50
N THR A 115 -4.15 17.95 -10.63
CA THR A 115 -4.67 17.32 -11.85
C THR A 115 -3.49 16.90 -12.73
N TRP A 116 -3.38 15.62 -12.99
CA TRP A 116 -2.35 15.06 -13.85
C TRP A 116 -2.78 15.08 -15.30
N ARG A 117 -1.91 15.59 -16.16
CA ARG A 117 -2.09 15.54 -17.61
C ARG A 117 -0.92 14.75 -18.18
N ARG A 118 -1.19 13.94 -19.19
CA ARG A 118 -0.13 13.32 -19.96
C ARG A 118 0.67 14.42 -20.63
N ALA A 119 1.97 14.51 -20.35
CA ALA A 119 2.86 15.38 -21.11
C ALA A 119 3.09 14.74 -22.49
N GLU A 120 3.03 15.55 -23.54
CA GLU A 120 3.58 15.17 -24.83
C GLU A 120 5.11 15.33 -24.71
N VAL A 121 5.76 14.24 -24.41
CA VAL A 121 7.23 14.21 -24.33
C VAL A 121 7.71 13.41 -25.52
N SER A 122 8.47 14.08 -26.39
CA SER A 122 9.16 13.41 -27.49
C SER A 122 10.14 12.39 -26.92
N ALA A 123 10.30 11.26 -27.61
CA ALA A 123 11.29 10.26 -27.22
C ALA A 123 12.69 10.91 -27.17
N PRO A 124 13.49 10.64 -26.14
CA PRO A 124 14.81 11.22 -25.99
C PRO A 124 15.74 10.73 -27.10
N THR A 125 16.74 11.54 -27.42
CA THR A 125 17.88 11.07 -28.19
C THR A 125 18.95 10.65 -27.18
N PRO A 126 19.30 9.37 -27.09
CA PRO A 126 20.32 8.91 -26.16
C PRO A 126 21.64 9.63 -26.39
N ALA A 127 22.21 10.25 -25.38
CA ALA A 127 23.45 11.00 -25.47
C ALA A 127 24.68 10.08 -25.44
N ASP A 128 24.56 8.94 -24.75
CA ASP A 128 25.66 8.00 -24.53
C ASP A 128 25.31 6.61 -25.07
N ARG A 129 26.33 5.86 -25.48
CA ARG A 129 26.17 4.46 -25.84
C ARG A 129 26.12 3.61 -24.58
N PRO A 130 25.14 2.70 -24.46
CA PRO A 130 25.13 1.75 -23.39
C PRO A 130 26.32 0.77 -23.48
N CYS A 131 26.63 0.08 -22.40
CA CYS A 131 27.66 -0.97 -22.43
C CYS A 131 27.24 -2.11 -23.37
N ALA A 132 28.23 -2.87 -23.87
CA ALA A 132 28.02 -3.92 -24.87
C ALA A 132 26.96 -4.97 -24.47
N LEU A 133 26.86 -5.28 -23.17
CA LEU A 133 25.85 -6.22 -22.65
C LEU A 133 24.42 -5.67 -22.84
N VAL A 134 24.22 -4.39 -22.58
CA VAL A 134 22.92 -3.73 -22.74
C VAL A 134 22.59 -3.57 -24.22
N GLU A 135 23.56 -3.23 -25.08
CA GLU A 135 23.35 -3.19 -26.55
C GLU A 135 22.90 -4.55 -27.06
N GLN A 136 23.52 -5.63 -26.59
CA GLN A 136 23.13 -6.99 -26.95
C GLN A 136 21.70 -7.32 -26.49
N PHE A 137 21.35 -6.97 -25.25
CA PHE A 137 20.00 -7.17 -24.72
C PHE A 137 18.95 -6.40 -25.51
N VAL A 138 19.20 -5.11 -25.77
CA VAL A 138 18.30 -4.26 -26.57
C VAL A 138 18.13 -4.80 -27.99
N GLY A 139 19.20 -5.35 -28.59
CA GLY A 139 19.12 -6.02 -29.89
C GLY A 139 18.18 -7.25 -29.87
N HIS A 140 18.17 -8.02 -28.79
CA HIS A 140 17.27 -9.18 -28.67
C HIS A 140 15.78 -8.81 -28.56
N ILE A 141 15.46 -7.64 -28.02
CA ILE A 141 14.07 -7.18 -27.85
C ILE A 141 13.61 -6.20 -28.94
N GLU A 142 14.45 -5.91 -29.94
CA GLU A 142 14.18 -4.90 -30.99
C GLU A 142 12.86 -5.14 -31.73
N GLY A 143 12.48 -6.41 -31.95
CA GLY A 143 11.21 -6.77 -32.56
C GLY A 143 9.99 -6.73 -31.62
N LEU A 144 10.20 -6.50 -30.32
CA LEU A 144 9.16 -6.52 -29.29
C LEU A 144 8.78 -5.12 -28.80
N VAL A 145 9.57 -4.10 -29.14
CA VAL A 145 9.37 -2.72 -28.67
C VAL A 145 9.29 -1.76 -29.89
N THR A 146 8.55 -0.68 -29.71
CA THR A 146 8.51 0.40 -30.70
C THR A 146 9.81 1.20 -30.70
N ARG A 147 10.03 2.01 -31.75
CA ARG A 147 11.19 2.90 -31.85
C ARG A 147 11.28 3.85 -30.64
N ASP A 148 10.16 4.39 -30.21
CA ASP A 148 10.09 5.33 -29.07
C ASP A 148 10.38 4.64 -27.75
N GLU A 149 9.80 3.45 -27.51
CA GLU A 149 10.10 2.64 -26.32
C GLU A 149 11.58 2.26 -26.26
N ARG A 150 12.18 1.91 -27.39
CA ARG A 150 13.62 1.64 -27.47
C ARG A 150 14.45 2.88 -27.12
N ALA A 151 14.06 4.07 -27.60
CA ALA A 151 14.76 5.31 -27.29
C ALA A 151 14.66 5.65 -25.79
N TRP A 152 13.49 5.48 -25.19
CA TRP A 152 13.29 5.65 -23.75
C TRP A 152 14.10 4.66 -22.91
N LEU A 153 14.16 3.40 -23.33
CA LEU A 153 14.96 2.37 -22.65
C LEU A 153 16.45 2.72 -22.67
N LEU A 154 16.98 3.12 -23.81
CA LEU A 154 18.39 3.50 -23.96
C LEU A 154 18.75 4.75 -23.14
N ASP A 155 17.85 5.76 -23.08
CA ASP A 155 18.04 6.94 -22.24
C ASP A 155 18.02 6.60 -20.75
N ALA A 156 17.09 5.73 -20.32
CA ALA A 156 17.03 5.27 -18.95
C ALA A 156 18.31 4.55 -18.52
N VAL A 157 18.80 3.62 -19.35
CA VAL A 157 20.05 2.90 -19.08
C VAL A 157 21.25 3.84 -19.00
N ALA A 158 21.36 4.80 -19.93
CA ALA A 158 22.46 5.77 -19.91
C ALA A 158 22.42 6.67 -18.65
N ARG A 159 21.22 7.03 -18.18
CA ARG A 159 21.03 7.80 -16.97
C ARG A 159 21.40 6.99 -15.73
N ASP A 160 20.90 5.77 -15.61
CA ASP A 160 21.18 4.88 -14.49
C ASP A 160 22.68 4.56 -14.41
N ALA A 161 23.35 4.36 -15.56
CA ALA A 161 24.80 4.15 -15.58
C ALA A 161 25.59 5.36 -15.04
N ARG A 162 25.19 6.58 -15.41
CA ARG A 162 25.82 7.81 -14.85
C ARG A 162 25.60 7.94 -13.35
N GLU A 163 24.37 7.69 -12.88
CA GLU A 163 24.07 7.73 -11.44
C GLU A 163 24.84 6.64 -10.69
N TRP A 164 24.95 5.45 -11.27
CA TRP A 164 25.74 4.36 -10.68
C TRP A 164 27.21 4.75 -10.55
N ASP A 165 27.82 5.30 -11.60
CA ASP A 165 29.22 5.74 -11.58
C ASP A 165 29.43 6.90 -10.58
N GLU A 166 28.47 7.81 -10.45
CA GLU A 166 28.53 8.89 -9.48
C GLU A 166 28.51 8.39 -8.02
N TRP A 167 27.68 7.40 -7.73
CA TRP A 167 27.47 6.89 -6.38
C TRP A 167 28.43 5.79 -5.98
N PHE A 168 28.78 4.91 -6.89
CA PHE A 168 29.53 3.67 -6.62
C PHE A 168 30.85 3.55 -7.37
N GLY A 169 31.06 4.28 -8.47
CA GLY A 169 32.24 4.22 -9.32
C GLY A 169 33.49 4.89 -8.73
N ARG A 170 33.40 5.48 -7.57
CA ARG A 170 34.56 6.10 -6.89
C ARG A 170 35.38 5.00 -6.22
N SER A 171 36.66 4.86 -6.65
CA SER A 171 37.66 4.12 -5.88
C SER A 171 37.70 4.70 -4.47
N ILE A 172 37.36 3.90 -3.47
CA ILE A 172 37.68 4.22 -2.09
C ILE A 172 39.15 3.85 -1.96
N ASP A 173 40.02 4.84 -1.95
CA ASP A 173 41.41 4.66 -1.52
C ASP A 173 41.38 4.25 -0.03
N VAL A 174 41.65 3.00 0.24
CA VAL A 174 41.79 2.43 1.58
C VAL A 174 43.26 2.54 2.01
#